data_230adfee920adfacaa9480dfba110b8b
#
_entry.id   230adfee920adfacaa9480dfba110b8b
#
_cell.length_a   1.000
_cell.length_b   1.000
_cell.length_c   1.000
_cell.angle_alpha   90.00
_cell.angle_beta   90.00
_cell.angle_gamma   90.00
#
_symmetry.space_group_name_H-M   'P 1'
#
loop_
_entity.id
_entity.type
_entity.pdbx_description
1 polymer ?
#
loop_
_entity_poly.entity_id
_entity_poly.type
_entity_poly.pdbx_seq_one_letter_code
_entity_poly.pdbx_strand_id
1 'polypeptide(L)'
;LKQNSKGYYITGKGMERYLVVYEQLPYGDLVQYYISPYGSFWNYMGTLQWFLLFCSFIFILLIPILYFYMYRFFVAPLEGLKATMEEIAEGDLNAYAEENSDVEEFRLMATTFNHMMDQIQKLKIDAYEQERRIQNATIQYLQIQIRPHFFLNCLKNFYALAEQKE
;
A
#
# COMPACT_ATOMS: atom_id res chain seq x y z
N LEU A 1 36.97 6.38 -67.47
CA LEU A 1 36.19 6.30 -66.25
C LEU A 1 35.27 7.51 -66.20
N LYS A 2 34.04 7.40 -66.76
CA LYS A 2 32.97 8.43 -66.58
C LYS A 2 32.54 8.44 -65.10
N GLN A 3 32.84 9.53 -64.43
CA GLN A 3 32.46 9.77 -63.06
C GLN A 3 30.94 9.96 -63.04
N ASN A 4 30.18 9.04 -62.44
CA ASN A 4 28.73 9.19 -62.20
C ASN A 4 28.56 10.44 -61.36
N SER A 5 28.04 11.53 -61.88
CA SER A 5 27.73 12.72 -61.11
C SER A 5 26.36 12.59 -60.52
N LYS A 6 26.36 12.44 -59.20
CA LYS A 6 25.15 12.52 -58.35
C LYS A 6 25.16 13.85 -57.62
N GLY A 7 24.02 14.48 -57.55
CA GLY A 7 23.91 15.72 -56.80
C GLY A 7 22.47 15.98 -56.35
N TYR A 8 22.32 16.96 -55.47
CA TYR A 8 21.00 17.42 -55.05
C TYR A 8 21.02 18.96 -54.99
N TYR A 9 19.86 19.54 -55.23
CA TYR A 9 19.61 20.95 -54.96
C TYR A 9 18.16 21.18 -54.54
N ILE A 10 17.94 22.31 -53.84
CA ILE A 10 16.60 22.72 -53.43
C ILE A 10 16.16 23.87 -54.31
N THR A 11 14.99 23.72 -54.92
CA THR A 11 14.38 24.75 -55.79
C THR A 11 12.99 25.12 -55.30
N GLY A 12 12.51 26.32 -55.66
CA GLY A 12 11.19 26.82 -55.22
C GLY A 12 11.30 27.94 -54.19
N LYS A 13 10.18 28.63 -53.93
CA LYS A 13 10.08 29.73 -52.96
C LYS A 13 8.97 29.45 -51.92
N GLY A 14 9.25 29.82 -50.69
CA GLY A 14 8.26 29.69 -49.61
C GLY A 14 7.89 28.23 -49.25
N MET A 15 6.60 27.91 -49.24
CA MET A 15 6.08 26.57 -48.92
C MET A 15 6.23 25.56 -50.07
N GLU A 16 6.48 26.04 -51.30
CA GLU A 16 6.64 25.19 -52.47
C GLU A 16 8.11 24.94 -52.77
N ARG A 17 8.86 24.39 -51.84
CA ARG A 17 10.22 23.96 -52.02
C ARG A 17 10.25 22.50 -52.38
N TYR A 18 11.08 22.17 -53.40
CA TYR A 18 11.29 20.79 -53.86
C TYR A 18 12.76 20.43 -53.70
N LEU A 19 13.01 19.26 -53.14
CA LEU A 19 14.29 18.62 -53.16
C LEU A 19 14.39 17.85 -54.49
N VAL A 20 15.35 18.28 -55.35
CA VAL A 20 15.66 17.61 -56.60
C VAL A 20 16.96 16.87 -56.44
N VAL A 21 16.91 15.54 -56.55
CA VAL A 21 18.07 14.67 -56.57
C VAL A 21 18.27 14.22 -58.02
N TYR A 22 19.45 14.37 -58.55
CA TYR A 22 19.75 13.92 -59.90
C TYR A 22 20.91 12.92 -59.91
N GLU A 23 20.79 11.94 -60.80
CA GLU A 23 21.79 10.90 -61.01
C GLU A 23 21.97 10.67 -62.52
N GLN A 24 23.20 10.75 -63.00
CA GLN A 24 23.51 10.42 -64.37
C GLN A 24 23.65 8.90 -64.51
N LEU A 25 22.88 8.31 -65.40
CA LEU A 25 22.93 6.87 -65.68
C LEU A 25 24.19 6.47 -66.44
N PRO A 26 24.75 5.28 -66.18
CA PRO A 26 26.02 4.83 -66.81
C PRO A 26 25.90 4.54 -68.30
N TYR A 27 24.65 4.45 -68.78
CA TYR A 27 24.39 4.16 -70.22
C TYR A 27 23.71 5.36 -70.87
N GLY A 28 24.49 6.19 -71.65
CA GLY A 28 23.97 7.34 -72.34
C GLY A 28 24.06 8.67 -71.58
N ASP A 29 23.62 9.75 -72.23
CA ASP A 29 23.53 11.09 -71.63
C ASP A 29 22.19 11.32 -70.88
N LEU A 30 21.65 10.26 -70.24
CA LEU A 30 20.39 10.31 -69.50
C LEU A 30 20.65 10.70 -68.07
N VAL A 31 19.87 11.68 -67.59
CA VAL A 31 19.87 12.12 -66.18
C VAL A 31 18.50 11.81 -65.57
N GLN A 32 18.50 11.07 -64.52
CA GLN A 32 17.29 10.75 -63.77
C GLN A 32 17.10 11.77 -62.64
N TYR A 33 15.89 12.34 -62.52
CA TYR A 33 15.52 13.31 -61.49
C TYR A 33 14.48 12.72 -60.56
N TYR A 34 14.72 12.79 -59.23
CA TYR A 34 13.77 12.52 -58.18
C TYR A 34 13.36 13.85 -57.57
N ILE A 35 12.09 14.21 -57.65
CA ILE A 35 11.54 15.45 -57.16
C ILE A 35 10.66 15.12 -55.97
N SER A 36 10.99 15.62 -54.77
CA SER A 36 10.21 15.45 -53.55
C SER A 36 9.85 16.81 -52.97
N PRO A 37 8.60 17.01 -52.52
CA PRO A 37 8.20 18.26 -51.89
C PRO A 37 8.87 18.41 -50.54
N TYR A 38 9.84 19.32 -50.44
CA TYR A 38 10.65 19.55 -49.24
C TYR A 38 9.81 20.20 -48.12
N GLY A 39 8.83 21.01 -48.48
CA GLY A 39 7.95 21.72 -47.51
C GLY A 39 6.94 20.81 -46.78
N SER A 40 6.47 19.76 -47.47
CA SER A 40 5.47 18.84 -46.86
C SER A 40 6.05 18.05 -45.69
N PHE A 41 7.32 17.64 -45.78
CA PHE A 41 8.00 16.92 -44.70
C PHE A 41 8.07 17.76 -43.42
N TRP A 42 8.45 19.03 -43.50
CA TRP A 42 8.53 19.92 -42.36
C TRP A 42 7.17 20.25 -41.76
N ASN A 43 6.11 20.34 -42.57
CA ASN A 43 4.73 20.54 -42.10
C ASN A 43 4.24 19.31 -41.31
N TYR A 44 4.52 18.11 -41.81
CA TYR A 44 4.19 16.87 -41.05
C TYR A 44 4.98 16.77 -39.74
N MET A 45 6.24 17.13 -39.75
CA MET A 45 7.06 17.15 -38.54
C MET A 45 6.56 18.16 -37.52
N GLY A 46 6.14 19.36 -37.97
CA GLY A 46 5.54 20.36 -37.09
C GLY A 46 4.23 19.87 -36.45
N THR A 47 3.34 19.26 -37.24
CA THR A 47 2.07 18.69 -36.74
C THR A 47 2.32 17.57 -35.73
N LEU A 48 3.26 16.65 -35.99
CA LEU A 48 3.66 15.60 -35.09
C LEU A 48 4.22 16.15 -33.77
N GLN A 49 5.03 17.19 -33.83
CA GLN A 49 5.62 17.84 -32.68
C GLN A 49 4.52 18.45 -31.77
N TRP A 50 3.56 19.17 -32.36
CA TRP A 50 2.42 19.72 -31.60
C TRP A 50 1.57 18.62 -30.97
N PHE A 51 1.34 17.53 -31.66
CA PHE A 51 0.64 16.36 -31.14
C PHE A 51 1.35 15.75 -29.95
N LEU A 52 2.67 15.56 -30.01
CA LEU A 52 3.48 15.04 -28.91
C LEU A 52 3.45 15.97 -27.69
N LEU A 53 3.56 17.29 -27.91
CA LEU A 53 3.47 18.28 -26.84
C LEU A 53 2.08 18.25 -26.16
N PHE A 54 1.02 18.12 -26.94
CA PHE A 54 -0.33 17.99 -26.42
C PHE A 54 -0.52 16.71 -25.59
N CYS A 55 -0.04 15.57 -26.08
CA CYS A 55 -0.05 14.31 -25.33
C CYS A 55 0.77 14.43 -24.03
N SER A 56 1.96 15.03 -24.11
CA SER A 56 2.81 15.26 -22.93
C SER A 56 2.10 16.11 -21.88
N PHE A 57 1.41 17.18 -22.32
CA PHE A 57 0.64 18.03 -21.42
C PHE A 57 -0.50 17.27 -20.74
N ILE A 58 -1.21 16.42 -21.48
CA ILE A 58 -2.27 15.55 -20.90
C ILE A 58 -1.67 14.63 -19.83
N PHE A 59 -0.54 13.98 -20.09
CA PHE A 59 0.11 13.09 -19.12
C PHE A 59 0.55 13.83 -17.86
N ILE A 60 1.07 15.06 -18.00
CA ILE A 60 1.47 15.87 -16.84
C ILE A 60 0.27 16.20 -15.93
N LEU A 61 -0.92 16.40 -16.51
CA LEU A 61 -2.14 16.62 -15.74
C LEU A 61 -2.73 15.32 -15.17
N LEU A 62 -2.65 14.23 -15.91
CA LEU A 62 -3.30 12.97 -15.57
C LEU A 62 -2.56 12.22 -14.46
N ILE A 63 -1.21 12.26 -14.44
CA ILE A 63 -0.39 11.58 -13.44
C ILE A 63 -0.72 12.03 -12.01
N PRO A 64 -0.74 13.33 -11.66
CA PRO A 64 -1.07 13.76 -10.30
C PRO A 64 -2.51 13.43 -9.90
N ILE A 65 -3.45 13.46 -10.86
CA ILE A 65 -4.84 13.07 -10.61
C ILE A 65 -4.91 11.58 -10.26
N LEU A 66 -4.27 10.71 -11.05
CA LEU A 66 -4.20 9.28 -10.77
C LEU A 66 -3.52 8.99 -9.43
N TYR A 67 -2.42 9.71 -9.14
CA TYR A 67 -1.72 9.58 -7.87
C TYR A 67 -2.63 9.94 -6.69
N PHE A 68 -3.38 11.04 -6.80
CA PHE A 68 -4.34 11.45 -5.76
C PHE A 68 -5.43 10.41 -5.52
N TYR A 69 -6.00 9.83 -6.59
CA TYR A 69 -6.99 8.76 -6.47
C TYR A 69 -6.38 7.49 -5.85
N MET A 70 -5.22 7.08 -6.33
CA MET A 70 -4.49 5.92 -5.77
C MET A 70 -4.21 6.10 -4.28
N TYR A 71 -3.72 7.27 -3.88
CA TYR A 71 -3.46 7.54 -2.47
C TYR A 71 -4.74 7.46 -1.63
N ARG A 72 -5.79 8.17 -2.06
CA ARG A 72 -7.06 8.24 -1.31
C ARG A 72 -7.76 6.89 -1.18
N PHE A 73 -7.83 6.13 -2.27
CA PHE A 73 -8.62 4.89 -2.30
C PHE A 73 -7.85 3.65 -1.85
N PHE A 74 -6.52 3.64 -1.94
CA PHE A 74 -5.73 2.47 -1.59
C PHE A 74 -4.76 2.73 -0.44
N VAL A 75 -3.98 3.80 -0.48
CA VAL A 75 -2.91 4.02 0.49
C VAL A 75 -3.47 4.46 1.84
N ALA A 76 -4.35 5.46 1.86
CA ALA A 76 -4.91 6.00 3.09
C ALA A 76 -5.65 4.96 3.97
N PRO A 77 -6.51 4.07 3.43
CA PRO A 77 -7.14 3.01 4.23
C PRO A 77 -6.13 2.01 4.82
N LEU A 78 -5.08 1.67 4.06
CA LEU A 78 -4.02 0.78 4.54
C LEU A 78 -3.18 1.42 5.66
N GLU A 79 -2.85 2.71 5.52
CA GLU A 79 -2.15 3.46 6.57
C GLU A 79 -2.99 3.55 7.85
N GLY A 80 -4.30 3.77 7.74
CA GLY A 80 -5.22 3.76 8.88
C GLY A 80 -5.25 2.41 9.58
N LEU A 81 -5.40 1.31 8.84
CA LEU A 81 -5.40 -0.02 9.41
C LEU A 81 -4.05 -0.37 10.06
N LYS A 82 -2.93 0.03 9.43
CA LYS A 82 -1.59 -0.15 9.98
C LYS A 82 -1.43 0.60 11.31
N ALA A 83 -1.85 1.87 11.38
CA ALA A 83 -1.78 2.67 12.60
C ALA A 83 -2.56 2.02 13.75
N THR A 84 -3.78 1.55 13.49
CA THR A 84 -4.57 0.83 14.50
C THR A 84 -3.87 -0.47 14.98
N MET A 85 -3.24 -1.21 14.06
CA MET A 85 -2.46 -2.41 14.44
C MET A 85 -1.24 -2.05 15.32
N GLU A 86 -0.58 -0.92 15.06
CA GLU A 86 0.54 -0.43 15.88
C GLU A 86 0.06 -0.03 17.29
N GLU A 87 -1.07 0.68 17.42
CA GLU A 87 -1.69 1.02 18.71
C GLU A 87 -2.02 -0.23 19.54
N ILE A 88 -2.58 -1.25 18.89
CA ILE A 88 -2.87 -2.53 19.54
C ILE A 88 -1.60 -3.25 19.99
N ALA A 89 -0.54 -3.21 19.17
CA ALA A 89 0.76 -3.80 19.50
C ALA A 89 1.42 -3.10 20.70
N GLU A 90 1.17 -1.81 20.89
CA GLU A 90 1.60 -1.02 22.05
C GLU A 90 0.75 -1.29 23.31
N GLY A 91 -0.34 -2.04 23.17
CA GLY A 91 -1.16 -2.52 24.29
C GLY A 91 -2.56 -1.91 24.39
N ASP A 92 -2.91 -0.97 23.52
CA ASP A 92 -4.29 -0.44 23.45
C ASP A 92 -5.21 -1.37 22.66
N LEU A 93 -5.78 -2.34 23.37
CA LEU A 93 -6.72 -3.29 22.79
C LEU A 93 -8.10 -2.65 22.49
N ASN A 94 -8.34 -1.38 22.82
CA ASN A 94 -9.60 -0.69 22.52
C ASN A 94 -9.52 0.11 21.21
N ALA A 95 -8.39 0.11 20.54
CA ALA A 95 -8.26 0.72 19.22
C ALA A 95 -9.05 -0.07 18.17
N TYR A 96 -9.82 0.64 17.34
CA TYR A 96 -10.64 0.08 16.27
C TYR A 96 -10.26 0.70 14.93
N ALA A 97 -10.23 -0.12 13.89
CA ALA A 97 -10.01 0.35 12.53
C ALA A 97 -11.26 1.10 12.01
N GLU A 98 -11.04 2.20 11.29
CA GLU A 98 -12.13 2.94 10.66
C GLU A 98 -12.78 2.12 9.55
N GLU A 99 -14.11 1.97 9.61
CA GLU A 99 -14.93 1.25 8.61
C GLU A 99 -15.44 2.18 7.49
N ASN A 100 -14.92 3.41 7.42
CA ASN A 100 -15.39 4.44 6.50
C ASN A 100 -14.60 4.48 5.18
N SER A 101 -14.32 3.31 4.59
CA SER A 101 -13.66 3.22 3.28
C SER A 101 -14.70 3.22 2.15
N ASP A 102 -14.42 4.00 1.08
CA ASP A 102 -15.22 4.00 -0.15
C ASP A 102 -15.06 2.68 -0.94
N VAL A 103 -14.01 1.91 -0.65
CA VAL A 103 -13.71 0.61 -1.27
C VAL A 103 -14.22 -0.50 -0.36
N GLU A 104 -15.10 -1.34 -0.87
CA GLU A 104 -15.81 -2.37 -0.10
C GLU A 104 -14.85 -3.39 0.54
N GLU A 105 -13.77 -3.75 -0.16
CA GLU A 105 -12.75 -4.68 0.32
C GLU A 105 -12.05 -4.17 1.58
N PHE A 106 -11.72 -2.88 1.62
CA PHE A 106 -11.08 -2.28 2.80
C PHE A 106 -12.07 -2.14 3.96
N ARG A 107 -13.34 -1.82 3.69
CA ARG A 107 -14.38 -1.79 4.70
C ARG A 107 -14.58 -3.17 5.32
N LEU A 108 -14.68 -4.22 4.49
CA LEU A 108 -14.80 -5.61 4.96
C LEU A 108 -13.58 -6.03 5.80
N MET A 109 -12.39 -5.60 5.38
CA MET A 109 -11.15 -5.89 6.11
C MET A 109 -11.16 -5.22 7.49
N ALA A 110 -11.54 -3.94 7.59
CA ALA A 110 -11.67 -3.22 8.85
C ALA A 110 -12.73 -3.85 9.77
N THR A 111 -13.91 -4.17 9.25
CA THR A 111 -14.98 -4.84 10.03
C THR A 111 -14.54 -6.21 10.54
N THR A 112 -13.87 -7.00 9.69
CA THR A 112 -13.36 -8.33 10.10
C THR A 112 -12.29 -8.19 11.16
N PHE A 113 -11.41 -7.21 11.02
CA PHE A 113 -10.38 -6.89 12.00
C PHE A 113 -11.00 -6.49 13.35
N ASN A 114 -11.97 -5.58 13.36
CA ASN A 114 -12.66 -5.14 14.55
C ASN A 114 -13.35 -6.31 15.26
N HIS A 115 -14.05 -7.17 14.51
CA HIS A 115 -14.66 -8.37 15.06
C HIS A 115 -13.64 -9.35 15.68
N MET A 116 -12.47 -9.50 15.07
CA MET A 116 -11.37 -10.30 15.66
C MET A 116 -10.88 -9.67 16.97
N MET A 117 -10.78 -8.35 17.05
CA MET A 117 -10.38 -7.64 18.26
C MET A 117 -11.40 -7.81 19.39
N ASP A 118 -12.70 -7.75 19.09
CA ASP A 118 -13.76 -8.04 20.07
C ASP A 118 -13.61 -9.44 20.68
N GLN A 119 -13.30 -10.44 19.84
CA GLN A 119 -13.08 -11.81 20.31
C GLN A 119 -11.83 -11.91 21.19
N ILE A 120 -10.74 -11.23 20.83
CA ILE A 120 -9.52 -11.21 21.65
C ILE A 120 -9.78 -10.56 23.01
N GLN A 121 -10.49 -9.44 23.05
CA GLN A 121 -10.87 -8.79 24.30
C GLN A 121 -11.73 -9.71 25.19
N LYS A 122 -12.72 -10.38 24.61
CA LYS A 122 -13.57 -11.34 25.32
C LYS A 122 -12.76 -12.49 25.89
N LEU A 123 -11.89 -13.10 25.09
CA LEU A 123 -11.01 -14.18 25.55
C LEU A 123 -10.09 -13.74 26.69
N LYS A 124 -9.57 -12.50 26.64
CA LYS A 124 -8.74 -11.93 27.70
C LYS A 124 -9.53 -11.78 29.02
N ILE A 125 -10.76 -11.29 28.93
CA ILE A 125 -11.65 -11.15 30.08
C ILE A 125 -11.98 -12.54 30.68
N ASP A 126 -12.35 -13.48 29.84
CA ASP A 126 -12.69 -14.86 30.26
C ASP A 126 -11.47 -15.55 30.94
N ALA A 127 -10.28 -15.38 30.38
CA ALA A 127 -9.02 -15.89 30.95
C ALA A 127 -8.75 -15.27 32.33
N TYR A 128 -8.90 -13.95 32.46
CA TYR A 128 -8.72 -13.25 33.74
C TYR A 128 -9.73 -13.69 34.80
N GLU A 129 -11.02 -13.89 34.42
CA GLU A 129 -12.01 -14.42 35.33
C GLU A 129 -11.71 -15.85 35.78
N GLN A 130 -11.25 -16.72 34.88
CA GLN A 130 -10.82 -18.07 35.23
C GLN A 130 -9.65 -18.06 36.22
N GLU A 131 -8.62 -17.25 35.95
CA GLU A 131 -7.49 -17.13 36.88
C GLU A 131 -7.94 -16.68 38.27
N ARG A 132 -8.82 -15.68 38.34
CA ARG A 132 -9.42 -15.19 39.58
C ARG A 132 -10.21 -16.29 40.32
N ARG A 133 -10.97 -17.10 39.58
CA ARG A 133 -11.71 -18.26 40.17
C ARG A 133 -10.76 -19.29 40.77
N ILE A 134 -9.67 -19.62 40.07
CA ILE A 134 -8.63 -20.53 40.54
C ILE A 134 -7.96 -19.98 41.80
N GLN A 135 -7.59 -18.71 41.82
CA GLN A 135 -6.98 -18.06 42.99
C GLN A 135 -7.92 -18.10 44.19
N ASN A 136 -9.21 -17.76 44.01
CA ASN A 136 -10.19 -17.81 45.08
C ASN A 136 -10.41 -19.23 45.60
N ALA A 137 -10.49 -20.24 44.72
CA ALA A 137 -10.60 -21.64 45.12
C ALA A 137 -9.37 -22.11 45.91
N THR A 138 -8.18 -21.69 45.49
CA THR A 138 -6.93 -21.99 46.20
C THR A 138 -6.91 -21.38 47.61
N ILE A 139 -7.32 -20.13 47.74
CA ILE A 139 -7.43 -19.45 49.05
C ILE A 139 -8.43 -20.20 49.95
N GLN A 140 -9.60 -20.58 49.47
CA GLN A 140 -10.60 -21.34 50.21
C GLN A 140 -10.06 -22.70 50.66
N TYR A 141 -9.36 -23.41 49.77
CA TYR A 141 -8.72 -24.68 50.07
C TYR A 141 -7.70 -24.55 51.20
N LEU A 142 -6.82 -23.55 51.13
CA LEU A 142 -5.83 -23.28 52.17
C LEU A 142 -6.50 -22.91 53.50
N GLN A 143 -7.57 -22.14 53.52
CA GLN A 143 -8.32 -21.80 54.71
C GLN A 143 -8.93 -23.04 55.38
N ILE A 144 -9.45 -23.98 54.59
CA ILE A 144 -10.01 -25.22 55.12
C ILE A 144 -8.89 -26.10 55.73
N GLN A 145 -7.72 -26.13 55.14
CA GLN A 145 -6.59 -26.92 55.62
C GLN A 145 -5.94 -26.33 56.88
N ILE A 146 -5.85 -25.02 57.00
CA ILE A 146 -5.23 -24.35 58.14
C ILE A 146 -6.12 -24.39 59.40
N ARG A 147 -7.45 -24.17 59.26
CA ARG A 147 -8.38 -24.10 60.39
C ARG A 147 -8.37 -25.35 61.28
N PRO A 148 -8.52 -26.60 60.77
CA PRO A 148 -8.51 -27.79 61.61
C PRO A 148 -7.18 -28.01 62.32
N HIS A 149 -6.06 -27.83 61.61
CA HIS A 149 -4.73 -28.03 62.17
C HIS A 149 -4.40 -27.01 63.29
N PHE A 150 -4.75 -25.75 63.06
CA PHE A 150 -4.60 -24.69 64.07
C PHE A 150 -5.44 -24.99 65.31
N PHE A 151 -6.72 -25.39 65.12
CA PHE A 151 -7.63 -25.70 66.20
C PHE A 151 -7.13 -26.90 67.02
N LEU A 152 -6.69 -27.97 66.37
CA LEU A 152 -6.09 -29.16 67.03
C LEU A 152 -4.84 -28.80 67.82
N ASN A 153 -3.98 -27.93 67.29
CA ASN A 153 -2.79 -27.51 67.99
C ASN A 153 -3.11 -26.62 69.20
N CYS A 154 -4.08 -25.70 69.07
CA CYS A 154 -4.56 -24.95 70.22
C CYS A 154 -5.14 -25.86 71.30
N LEU A 155 -6.02 -26.81 70.95
CA LEU A 155 -6.58 -27.77 71.88
C LEU A 155 -5.53 -28.63 72.58
N LYS A 156 -4.52 -29.13 71.85
CA LYS A 156 -3.39 -29.85 72.44
C LYS A 156 -2.61 -29.02 73.45
N ASN A 157 -2.35 -27.75 73.13
CA ASN A 157 -1.65 -26.85 74.02
C ASN A 157 -2.51 -26.55 75.29
N PHE A 158 -3.81 -26.33 75.13
CA PHE A 158 -4.71 -26.18 76.29
C PHE A 158 -4.74 -27.42 77.14
N TYR A 159 -4.80 -28.61 76.56
CA TYR A 159 -4.78 -29.88 77.27
C TYR A 159 -3.50 -30.09 78.11
N ALA A 160 -2.33 -29.80 77.42
CA ALA A 160 -1.05 -29.91 78.11
C ALA A 160 -0.86 -28.91 79.26
N LEU A 161 -1.45 -27.70 79.16
CA LEU A 161 -1.45 -26.71 80.23
C LEU A 161 -2.36 -27.07 81.37
N ALA A 162 -3.45 -27.79 81.13
CA ALA A 162 -4.41 -28.28 82.17
C ALA A 162 -3.76 -29.45 82.97
N GLU A 163 -3.08 -30.32 82.31
CA GLU A 163 -2.37 -31.47 82.91
C GLU A 163 -1.21 -31.08 83.81
N GLN A 164 -0.56 -29.91 83.57
CA GLN A 164 0.48 -29.38 84.41
C GLN A 164 0.03 -28.71 85.73
N LYS A 165 -1.28 -28.57 85.92
CA LYS A 165 -1.85 -27.94 87.11
C LYS A 165 -2.39 -28.91 88.14
N GLU A 166 -2.34 -30.23 87.87
CA GLU A 166 -2.58 -31.28 88.89
C GLU A 166 -1.20 -31.76 89.41
#